data_dc6b02d9dff0a6702a03d7a9a3bf74f5
#
_entry.id   dc6b02d9dff0a6702a03d7a9a3bf74f5
#
_cell.length_a   1.000
_cell.length_b   1.000
_cell.length_c   1.000
_cell.angle_alpha   90.00
_cell.angle_beta   90.00
_cell.angle_gamma   90.00
#
_symmetry.space_group_name_H-M   'P 1'
#
loop_
_entity.id
_entity.type
_entity.pdbx_description
1 polymer ?
#
loop_
_entity_poly.entity_id
_entity_poly.type
_entity_poly.pdbx_seq_one_letter_code
_entity_poly.pdbx_strand_id
1 'polypeptide(L)'
;MPPRRRGFYCHLHGKAAFNRRMKHNSYFEGKVQSLAVAAPDGPATVGVIEPGKYSFGTDCEEHMHIVAGVLKARLPGGEWISYGQGRHFVVPPQVKFEVEAAGDVAYLCYYRR
;
A
#
# COMPACT_ATOMS: atom_id res chain seq x y z
N MET A 1 -1.89 14.32 15.36
CA MET A 1 -1.20 13.83 15.22
C MET A 1 -0.85 13.53 14.84
N PRO A 2 -1.12 14.02 14.96
CA PRO A 2 -0.44 13.64 14.69
C PRO A 2 0.01 13.26 14.41
N PRO A 3 -0.05 13.41 14.63
CA PRO A 3 0.80 12.88 14.59
C PRO A 3 1.29 12.45 14.70
N ARG A 4 1.04 12.61 15.24
CA ARG A 4 1.85 12.09 15.56
C ARG A 4 2.04 11.64 15.92
N ARG A 5 1.78 11.77 16.33
CA ARG A 5 2.38 11.20 16.89
C ARG A 5 2.76 11.00 17.08
N ARG A 6 2.43 11.38 17.36
CA ARG A 6 3.20 10.97 17.75
C ARG A 6 3.44 10.38 17.86
N GLY A 7 3.13 10.88 18.23
CA GLY A 7 3.70 10.11 18.49
C GLY A 7 3.83 9.63 18.67
N PHE A 8 3.83 9.65 19.01
CA PHE A 8 4.39 8.85 19.24
C PHE A 8 4.80 8.31 19.22
N TYR A 9 4.11 8.49 19.75
CA TYR A 9 5.00 7.78 19.93
C TYR A 9 5.63 7.44 20.02
N CYS A 10 5.45 7.72 20.36
CA CYS A 10 6.44 7.18 20.56
C CYS A 10 7.09 7.27 20.78
N HIS A 11 7.01 7.41 21.41
CA HIS A 11 8.06 7.09 21.75
C HIS A 11 8.60 6.59 22.04
N LEU A 12 8.55 6.62 22.43
CA LEU A 12 9.43 5.98 22.76
C LEU A 12 10.13 5.70 22.87
N HIS A 13 10.29 5.82 23.16
CA HIS A 13 11.37 5.39 23.16
C HIS A 13 12.23 4.92 22.98
N GLY A 14 12.26 5.00 23.37
CA GLY A 14 13.23 4.55 23.03
C GLY A 14 13.96 4.17 22.85
N LYS A 15 14.09 4.14 23.03
CA LYS A 15 15.00 3.67 22.62
C LYS A 15 15.30 2.81 22.12
N ALA A 16 15.26 2.68 22.07
CA ALA A 16 15.76 2.03 21.39
C ALA A 16 15.72 1.48 20.84
N ALA A 17 15.54 1.56 20.71
CA ALA A 17 15.75 1.22 19.97
C ALA A 17 15.79 1.20 19.23
N PHE A 18 15.78 1.47 19.17
CA PHE A 18 16.10 1.53 18.38
C PHE A 18 16.40 1.22 17.37
N ASN A 19 16.12 1.73 17.24
CA ASN A 19 16.97 1.41 16.17
C ASN A 19 16.34 0.79 15.01
N ARG A 20 15.36 0.04 15.17
CA ARG A 20 14.58 -0.49 14.09
C ARG A 20 13.53 0.50 13.69
N ARG A 21 13.41 0.77 12.41
CA ARG A 21 12.44 1.72 11.92
C ARG A 21 11.51 1.07 10.92
N MET A 22 10.24 1.44 10.95
CA MET A 22 9.30 1.06 9.90
C MET A 22 9.63 1.88 8.66
N LYS A 23 9.69 1.21 7.53
CA LYS A 23 9.93 1.90 6.28
C LYS A 23 8.64 2.55 5.82
N HIS A 24 8.69 3.86 5.61
CA HIS A 24 7.57 4.66 5.13
C HIS A 24 7.80 5.00 3.67
N ASN A 25 6.80 4.75 2.84
CA ASN A 25 6.84 5.07 1.42
C ASN A 25 5.79 6.12 1.12
N SER A 26 6.17 7.09 0.27
CA SER A 26 5.26 8.15 -0.11
C SER A 26 5.40 8.37 -1.62
N TYR A 27 4.28 8.40 -2.32
CA TYR A 27 4.23 8.55 -3.76
C TYR A 27 3.21 9.62 -4.12
N PHE A 28 3.40 10.23 -5.30
CA PHE A 28 2.46 11.21 -5.86
C PHE A 28 2.16 12.34 -4.86
N GLU A 29 3.26 12.93 -4.33
CA GLU A 29 3.17 14.07 -3.41
C GLU A 29 2.35 13.75 -2.16
N GLY A 30 2.49 12.52 -1.67
CA GLY A 30 1.84 12.10 -0.43
C GLY A 30 0.43 11.58 -0.58
N LYS A 31 -0.08 11.48 -1.81
CA LYS A 31 -1.45 10.98 -2.03
C LYS A 31 -1.55 9.47 -1.89
N VAL A 32 -0.42 8.77 -2.00
CA VAL A 32 -0.35 7.34 -1.73
C VAL A 32 0.77 7.14 -0.74
N GLN A 33 0.46 6.56 0.42
CA GLN A 33 1.46 6.32 1.45
C GLN A 33 1.29 4.94 2.02
N SER A 34 2.41 4.31 2.41
CA SER A 34 2.37 2.97 2.98
C SER A 34 3.48 2.80 4.00
N LEU A 35 3.29 1.81 4.86
CA LEU A 35 4.28 1.39 5.84
C LEU A 35 4.61 -0.08 5.60
N ALA A 36 5.89 -0.42 5.70
CA ALA A 36 6.32 -1.79 5.53
C ALA A 36 5.97 -2.63 6.75
N VAL A 37 5.56 -3.87 6.49
CA VAL A 37 5.20 -4.84 7.53
C VAL A 37 5.97 -6.12 7.26
N ALA A 38 6.63 -6.66 8.28
CA ALA A 38 7.23 -7.98 8.20
C ALA A 38 6.18 -8.98 8.68
N ALA A 39 5.24 -9.31 7.80
CA ALA A 39 4.15 -10.21 8.15
C ALA A 39 4.64 -11.66 8.28
N PRO A 40 3.96 -12.51 9.08
CA PRO A 40 4.41 -13.89 9.24
C PRO A 40 4.52 -14.66 7.93
N ASP A 41 3.69 -14.31 6.93
CA ASP A 41 3.71 -14.99 5.64
C ASP A 41 4.43 -14.20 4.56
N GLY A 42 5.26 -13.24 4.94
CA GLY A 42 6.15 -12.57 4.02
C GLY A 42 6.08 -11.05 4.11
N PRO A 43 6.96 -10.37 3.37
CA PRO A 43 6.99 -8.90 3.37
C PRO A 43 5.73 -8.31 2.76
N ALA A 44 5.25 -7.23 3.34
CA ALA A 44 4.04 -6.58 2.90
C ALA A 44 4.11 -5.08 3.18
N THR A 45 3.17 -4.33 2.60
CA THR A 45 2.93 -2.93 2.97
C THR A 45 1.46 -2.74 3.25
N VAL A 46 1.17 -1.85 4.20
CA VAL A 46 -0.18 -1.38 4.49
C VAL A 46 -0.23 0.08 4.09
N GLY A 47 -1.21 0.45 3.27
CA GLY A 47 -1.23 1.80 2.75
C GLY A 47 -2.61 2.38 2.56
N VAL A 48 -2.61 3.67 2.20
CA VAL A 48 -3.81 4.42 1.91
C VAL A 48 -3.59 5.16 0.60
N ILE A 49 -4.62 5.14 -0.24
CA ILE A 49 -4.66 5.83 -1.53
C ILE A 49 -5.74 6.88 -1.46
N GLU A 50 -5.39 8.15 -1.69
CA GLU A 50 -6.37 9.24 -1.79
C GLU A 50 -7.04 9.20 -3.17
N PRO A 51 -8.19 9.88 -3.32
CA PRO A 51 -8.86 9.92 -4.62
C PRO A 51 -7.94 10.38 -5.73
N GLY A 52 -8.01 9.70 -6.88
CA GLY A 52 -7.19 10.03 -8.04
C GLY A 52 -6.91 8.80 -8.88
N LYS A 53 -6.10 9.01 -9.92
CA LYS A 53 -5.68 7.95 -10.82
C LYS A 53 -4.16 7.88 -10.77
N TYR A 54 -3.63 6.67 -10.61
CA TYR A 54 -2.20 6.47 -10.38
C TYR A 54 -1.69 5.30 -11.22
N SER A 55 -0.39 5.35 -11.54
CA SER A 55 0.28 4.28 -12.26
C SER A 55 1.46 3.78 -11.42
N PHE A 56 1.58 2.46 -11.30
CA PHE A 56 2.64 1.83 -10.52
C PHE A 56 3.35 0.77 -11.35
N GLY A 57 4.65 0.58 -11.07
CA GLY A 57 5.42 -0.50 -11.66
C GLY A 57 5.70 -1.58 -10.61
N THR A 58 5.91 -2.80 -11.05
CA THR A 58 6.23 -3.93 -10.17
C THR A 58 7.61 -4.48 -10.46
N ASP A 59 8.34 -4.85 -9.40
CA ASP A 59 9.59 -5.62 -9.51
C ASP A 59 9.32 -7.10 -9.34
N CYS A 60 8.29 -7.44 -8.58
CA CYS A 60 7.93 -8.80 -8.27
C CYS A 60 6.41 -8.92 -8.33
N GLU A 61 5.91 -10.13 -8.17
CA GLU A 61 4.48 -10.35 -8.11
C GLU A 61 3.91 -9.68 -6.86
N GLU A 62 2.79 -8.98 -7.00
CA GLU A 62 2.15 -8.28 -5.89
C GLU A 62 0.72 -8.75 -5.72
N HIS A 63 0.35 -9.01 -4.47
CA HIS A 63 -1.02 -9.42 -4.12
C HIS A 63 -1.67 -8.28 -3.36
N MET A 64 -2.58 -7.58 -4.01
CA MET A 64 -3.27 -6.40 -3.48
C MET A 64 -4.58 -6.80 -2.85
N HIS A 65 -4.69 -6.60 -1.53
CA HIS A 65 -5.92 -6.86 -0.79
C HIS A 65 -6.54 -5.54 -0.40
N ILE A 66 -7.82 -5.36 -0.69
CA ILE A 66 -8.54 -4.13 -0.33
C ILE A 66 -9.10 -4.30 1.06
N VAL A 67 -8.68 -3.43 1.98
CA VAL A 67 -9.09 -3.45 3.38
C VAL A 67 -10.32 -2.57 3.58
N ALA A 68 -10.38 -1.43 2.91
CA ALA A 68 -11.51 -0.51 3.01
C ALA A 68 -11.60 0.29 1.71
N GLY A 69 -12.82 0.64 1.32
CA GLY A 69 -13.05 1.41 0.11
C GLY A 69 -13.14 0.54 -1.12
N VAL A 70 -13.11 1.17 -2.29
CA VAL A 70 -13.19 0.49 -3.58
C VAL A 70 -12.07 1.02 -4.47
N LEU A 71 -11.27 0.11 -5.01
CA LEU A 71 -10.19 0.46 -5.91
C LEU A 71 -10.48 -0.14 -7.28
N LYS A 72 -10.43 0.67 -8.32
CA LYS A 72 -10.45 0.17 -9.70
C LYS A 72 -9.02 -0.07 -10.12
N ALA A 73 -8.78 -1.17 -10.81
CA ALA A 73 -7.45 -1.48 -11.30
C ALA A 73 -7.53 -1.99 -12.74
N ARG A 74 -6.50 -1.66 -13.51
CA ARG A 74 -6.36 -2.16 -14.87
C ARG A 74 -4.94 -2.68 -15.04
N LEU A 75 -4.84 -3.97 -15.31
CA LEU A 75 -3.58 -4.63 -15.58
C LEU A 75 -3.27 -4.56 -17.07
N PRO A 76 -2.02 -4.80 -17.49
CA PRO A 76 -1.65 -4.72 -18.90
C PRO A 76 -2.54 -5.58 -19.76
N GLY A 77 -3.11 -5.00 -20.81
CA GLY A 77 -3.98 -5.71 -21.74
C GLY A 77 -5.36 -6.04 -21.21
N GLY A 78 -5.66 -5.61 -19.97
CA GLY A 78 -6.94 -5.92 -19.35
C GLY A 78 -7.88 -4.72 -19.32
N GLU A 79 -9.03 -4.92 -18.70
CA GLU A 79 -10.04 -3.89 -18.53
C GLU A 79 -10.06 -3.39 -17.10
N TRP A 80 -10.69 -2.24 -16.88
CA TRP A 80 -10.87 -1.72 -15.53
C TRP A 80 -11.82 -2.62 -14.75
N ILE A 81 -11.37 -3.08 -13.59
CA ILE A 81 -12.16 -3.94 -12.71
C ILE A 81 -12.19 -3.28 -11.32
N SER A 82 -13.38 -3.26 -10.71
CA SER A 82 -13.56 -2.70 -9.36
C SER A 82 -13.36 -3.79 -8.32
N TYR A 83 -12.56 -3.46 -7.30
CA TYR A 83 -12.30 -4.36 -6.17
C TYR A 83 -12.71 -3.65 -4.90
N GLY A 84 -13.71 -4.18 -4.21
CA GLY A 84 -14.18 -3.64 -2.96
C GLY A 84 -13.52 -4.31 -1.76
N GLN A 85 -13.97 -3.94 -0.59
CA GLN A 85 -13.44 -4.46 0.66
C GLN A 85 -13.49 -5.99 0.67
N GLY A 86 -12.37 -6.61 1.04
CA GLY A 86 -12.25 -8.06 1.10
C GLY A 86 -11.86 -8.71 -0.21
N ARG A 87 -11.83 -7.96 -1.31
CA ARG A 87 -11.42 -8.49 -2.61
C ARG A 87 -9.91 -8.30 -2.78
N HIS A 88 -9.32 -9.08 -3.68
CA HIS A 88 -7.91 -8.93 -3.98
C HIS A 88 -7.64 -9.20 -5.46
N PHE A 89 -6.47 -8.75 -5.93
CA PHE A 89 -6.01 -9.06 -7.28
C PHE A 89 -4.49 -9.25 -7.24
N VAL A 90 -3.98 -9.92 -8.26
CA VAL A 90 -2.56 -10.25 -8.36
C VAL A 90 -1.99 -9.52 -9.57
N VAL A 91 -0.87 -8.82 -9.36
CA VAL A 91 -0.17 -8.11 -10.43
C VAL A 91 1.11 -8.85 -10.73
N PRO A 92 1.37 -9.20 -12.01
CA PRO A 92 2.60 -9.90 -12.38
C PRO A 92 3.84 -9.04 -12.15
N PRO A 93 5.03 -9.67 -12.10
CA PRO A 93 6.27 -8.89 -12.00
C PRO A 93 6.58 -8.18 -13.31
N GLN A 94 7.36 -7.08 -13.21
CA GLN A 94 7.93 -6.37 -14.34
C GLN A 94 6.87 -5.78 -15.27
N VAL A 95 5.76 -5.27 -14.69
CA VAL A 95 4.71 -4.63 -15.49
C VAL A 95 4.34 -3.29 -14.85
N LYS A 96 3.61 -2.49 -15.60
CA LYS A 96 2.93 -1.29 -15.09
C LYS A 96 1.45 -1.57 -15.04
N PHE A 97 0.79 -1.08 -14.00
CA PHE A 97 -0.66 -1.19 -13.87
C PHE A 97 -1.21 0.14 -13.37
N GLU A 98 -2.48 0.35 -13.62
CA GLU A 98 -3.15 1.61 -13.25
C GLU A 98 -4.22 1.33 -12.21
N VAL A 99 -4.39 2.28 -11.30
CA VAL A 99 -5.47 2.22 -10.32
C VAL A 99 -6.20 3.55 -10.30
N GLU A 100 -7.46 3.50 -9.88
CA GLU A 100 -8.28 4.70 -9.74
C GLU A 100 -9.13 4.56 -8.49
N ALA A 101 -9.13 5.60 -7.66
CA ALA A 101 -9.91 5.66 -6.44
C ALA A 101 -10.81 6.88 -6.47
N ALA A 102 -12.11 6.69 -6.22
CA ALA A 102 -13.07 7.79 -6.10
C ALA A 102 -13.13 8.33 -4.68
N GLY A 103 -12.77 7.50 -3.70
CA GLY A 103 -12.66 7.87 -2.30
C GLY A 103 -11.38 7.26 -1.75
N ASP A 104 -11.13 7.44 -0.46
CA ASP A 104 -9.95 6.85 0.17
C ASP A 104 -10.04 5.33 0.12
N VAL A 105 -8.90 4.69 -0.14
CA VAL A 105 -8.80 3.23 -0.18
C VAL A 105 -7.65 2.81 0.74
N ALA A 106 -7.92 1.83 1.61
CA ALA A 106 -6.88 1.20 2.41
C ALA A 106 -6.59 -0.17 1.84
N TYR A 107 -5.31 -0.54 1.79
CA TYR A 107 -4.90 -1.80 1.16
C TYR A 107 -3.78 -2.47 1.94
N LEU A 108 -3.63 -3.78 1.71
CA LEU A 108 -2.51 -4.58 2.17
C LEU A 108 -1.92 -5.24 0.92
N CYS A 109 -0.65 -5.02 0.69
CA CYS A 109 0.03 -5.57 -0.49
C CYS A 109 1.15 -6.50 -0.06
N TYR A 110 1.10 -7.76 -0.53
CA TYR A 110 2.17 -8.73 -0.31
C TYR A 110 3.07 -8.77 -1.54
N TYR A 111 4.38 -8.90 -1.30
CA TYR A 111 5.39 -8.97 -2.35
C TYR A 111 5.94 -10.39 -2.40
N ARG A 112 5.79 -11.05 -3.56
CA ARG A 112 6.19 -12.44 -3.73
C ARG A 112 7.31 -12.53 -4.76
N ARG A 113 8.50 -12.78 -4.29
CA ARG A 113 9.67 -12.90 -5.16
C ARG A 113 9.96 -14.36 -5.52
#